data_7f3e7e5a2e7b4b794102cec7b021f490
#
_entry.id   7f3e7e5a2e7b4b794102cec7b021f490
#
_cell.length_a   1.000
_cell.length_b   1.000
_cell.length_c   1.000
_cell.angle_alpha   90.00
_cell.angle_beta   90.00
_cell.angle_gamma   90.00
#
_symmetry.space_group_name_H-M   'P 1'
#
loop_
_entity.id
_entity.type
_entity.pdbx_description
1 polymer ?
#
loop_
_entity_poly.entity_id
_entity_poly.type
_entity_poly.pdbx_seq_one_letter_code
_entity_poly.pdbx_strand_id
1 'polypeptide(L)'
;MSETNTIQEGDRRTALQAAQAKALAMFDAIEASGLIAAGKTEREVEEAIFALAERDFGVERHWHRRIVRSGPNTLTTASDYPDVRVIEPDDTVYVDLGPVFEAWEADIGRTYALGEAADRRALVAALPRVFDDVQRHFHASPDITGAELYAYAQGAAERAGWVFGGAIAGHLVGEFSHATWPGERDRKAIWPANVWPMRDPDHLGRERHWILEIHLVDAARTFGGFYERLL
;
A
#
# COMPACT_ATOMS: atom_id res chain seq x y z
N MET A 1 30.18 -23.48 15.31
CA MET A 1 30.04 -22.72 14.05
C MET A 1 28.57 -22.80 13.68
N SER A 2 27.83 -21.74 13.93
CA SER A 2 26.38 -21.68 13.62
C SER A 2 26.26 -21.52 12.10
N GLU A 3 25.68 -22.48 11.42
CA GLU A 3 25.23 -22.33 10.03
C GLU A 3 24.10 -21.28 10.06
N THR A 4 24.45 -20.07 9.73
CA THR A 4 23.48 -19.04 9.41
C THR A 4 22.76 -19.54 8.16
N ASN A 5 21.55 -20.02 8.32
CA ASN A 5 20.67 -20.40 7.22
C ASN A 5 20.34 -19.14 6.42
N THR A 6 21.19 -18.82 5.46
CA THR A 6 21.00 -17.64 4.60
C THR A 6 19.91 -18.02 3.62
N ILE A 7 18.68 -17.56 3.88
CA ILE A 7 17.57 -17.70 2.93
C ILE A 7 18.03 -17.11 1.61
N GLN A 8 17.97 -17.90 0.54
CA GLN A 8 18.40 -17.46 -0.78
C GLN A 8 17.46 -16.34 -1.28
N GLU A 9 17.98 -15.43 -2.09
CA GLU A 9 17.20 -14.27 -2.57
C GLU A 9 15.94 -14.67 -3.35
N GLY A 10 16.00 -15.75 -4.13
CA GLY A 10 14.83 -16.31 -4.79
C GLY A 10 13.75 -16.79 -3.82
N ASP A 11 14.13 -17.29 -2.65
CA ASP A 11 13.20 -17.72 -1.60
C ASP A 11 12.54 -16.54 -0.92
N ARG A 12 13.28 -15.43 -0.70
CA ARG A 12 12.74 -14.18 -0.13
C ARG A 12 11.66 -13.56 -1.02
N ARG A 13 11.93 -13.43 -2.32
CA ARG A 13 10.97 -12.93 -3.31
C ARG A 13 9.72 -13.83 -3.36
N THR A 14 9.91 -15.15 -3.39
CA THR A 14 8.80 -16.12 -3.41
C THR A 14 7.94 -16.01 -2.16
N ALA A 15 8.55 -15.84 -0.99
CA ALA A 15 7.84 -15.70 0.28
C ALA A 15 7.03 -14.39 0.33
N LEU A 16 7.56 -13.26 -0.13
CA LEU A 16 6.83 -12.00 -0.23
C LEU A 16 5.66 -12.09 -1.21
N GLN A 17 5.85 -12.74 -2.36
CA GLN A 17 4.77 -12.98 -3.32
C GLN A 17 3.66 -13.88 -2.73
N ALA A 18 4.04 -14.89 -1.96
CA ALA A 18 3.08 -15.76 -1.27
C ALA A 18 2.32 -15.00 -0.17
N ALA A 19 3.00 -14.14 0.60
CA ALA A 19 2.36 -13.27 1.59
C ALA A 19 1.36 -12.31 0.92
N GLN A 20 1.74 -11.66 -0.19
CA GLN A 20 0.83 -10.83 -0.96
C GLN A 20 -0.37 -11.62 -1.50
N ALA A 21 -0.17 -12.82 -2.02
CA ALA A 21 -1.27 -13.63 -2.54
C ALA A 21 -2.28 -13.99 -1.43
N LYS A 22 -1.82 -14.30 -0.21
CA LYS A 22 -2.70 -14.50 0.96
C LYS A 22 -3.45 -13.21 1.32
N ALA A 23 -2.78 -12.06 1.30
CA ALA A 23 -3.40 -10.78 1.59
C ALA A 23 -4.44 -10.39 0.52
N LEU A 24 -4.20 -10.69 -0.75
CA LEU A 24 -5.20 -10.50 -1.82
C LEU A 24 -6.44 -11.35 -1.60
N ALA A 25 -6.27 -12.64 -1.27
CA ALA A 25 -7.39 -13.51 -0.95
C ALA A 25 -8.18 -13.01 0.29
N MET A 26 -7.50 -12.42 1.27
CA MET A 26 -8.14 -11.78 2.41
C MET A 26 -9.00 -10.57 1.98
N PHE A 27 -8.52 -9.73 1.08
CA PHE A 27 -9.32 -8.63 0.53
C PHE A 27 -10.54 -9.12 -0.25
N ASP A 28 -10.42 -10.19 -1.01
CA ASP A 28 -11.56 -10.81 -1.71
C ASP A 28 -12.61 -11.33 -0.71
N ALA A 29 -12.19 -11.89 0.43
CA ALA A 29 -13.10 -12.30 1.50
C ALA A 29 -13.76 -11.09 2.22
N ILE A 30 -13.02 -9.99 2.43
CA ILE A 30 -13.55 -8.75 2.98
C ILE A 30 -14.66 -8.20 2.05
N GLU A 31 -14.44 -8.18 0.75
CA GLU A 31 -15.44 -7.75 -0.23
C GLU A 31 -16.67 -8.66 -0.21
N ALA A 32 -16.46 -9.96 -0.27
CA ALA A 32 -17.56 -10.94 -0.28
C ALA A 32 -18.41 -10.90 0.99
N SER A 33 -17.83 -10.49 2.11
CA SER A 33 -18.55 -10.37 3.40
C SER A 33 -19.41 -9.12 3.53
N GLY A 34 -19.27 -8.12 2.63
CA GLY A 34 -19.99 -6.85 2.70
C GLY A 34 -19.67 -6.01 3.94
N LEU A 35 -18.46 -6.14 4.49
CA LEU A 35 -18.03 -5.40 5.68
C LEU A 35 -17.96 -3.90 5.43
N ILE A 36 -17.54 -3.49 4.23
CA ILE A 36 -17.40 -2.09 3.85
C ILE A 36 -18.76 -1.57 3.37
N ALA A 37 -19.47 -0.86 4.23
CA ALA A 37 -20.82 -0.42 3.93
C ALA A 37 -21.14 0.95 4.58
N ALA A 38 -22.00 1.72 3.92
CA ALA A 38 -22.54 2.95 4.46
C ALA A 38 -23.31 2.72 5.77
N GLY A 39 -23.27 3.71 6.65
CA GLY A 39 -23.90 3.67 7.97
C GLY A 39 -23.05 3.05 9.07
N LYS A 40 -21.94 2.40 8.74
CA LYS A 40 -20.91 1.95 9.70
C LYS A 40 -19.86 3.05 9.89
N THR A 41 -19.23 3.08 11.04
CA THR A 41 -18.03 3.90 11.25
C THR A 41 -16.79 3.23 10.66
N GLU A 42 -15.78 4.03 10.31
CA GLU A 42 -14.46 3.51 9.86
C GLU A 42 -13.87 2.51 10.86
N ARG A 43 -14.08 2.76 12.18
CA ARG A 43 -13.62 1.88 13.27
C ARG A 43 -14.36 0.55 13.29
N GLU A 44 -15.70 0.54 13.16
CA GLU A 44 -16.47 -0.71 13.09
C GLU A 44 -16.06 -1.58 11.92
N VAL A 45 -15.75 -0.95 10.77
CA VAL A 45 -15.22 -1.67 9.59
C VAL A 45 -13.82 -2.21 9.86
N GLU A 46 -12.92 -1.42 10.45
CA GLU A 46 -11.57 -1.84 10.83
C GLU A 46 -11.61 -3.04 11.79
N GLU A 47 -12.43 -2.98 12.84
CA GLU A 47 -12.57 -4.05 13.82
C GLU A 47 -13.14 -5.34 13.20
N ALA A 48 -14.11 -5.21 12.30
CA ALA A 48 -14.70 -6.35 11.59
C ALA A 48 -13.71 -7.00 10.61
N ILE A 49 -12.90 -6.19 9.92
CA ILE A 49 -11.82 -6.67 9.05
C ILE A 49 -10.78 -7.41 9.88
N PHE A 50 -10.38 -6.89 11.03
CA PHE A 50 -9.43 -7.55 11.92
C PHE A 50 -9.93 -8.91 12.38
N ALA A 51 -11.19 -8.99 12.82
CA ALA A 51 -11.80 -10.25 13.25
C ALA A 51 -11.86 -11.29 12.11
N LEU A 52 -12.14 -10.85 10.88
CA LEU A 52 -12.11 -11.73 9.70
C LEU A 52 -10.69 -12.22 9.41
N ALA A 53 -9.70 -11.31 9.42
CA ALA A 53 -8.31 -11.63 9.14
C ALA A 53 -7.73 -12.64 10.14
N GLU A 54 -8.02 -12.47 11.42
CA GLU A 54 -7.63 -13.42 12.48
C GLU A 54 -8.30 -14.79 12.30
N ARG A 55 -9.63 -14.81 12.15
CA ARG A 55 -10.43 -16.03 12.10
C ARG A 55 -10.17 -16.87 10.86
N ASP A 56 -10.13 -16.23 9.67
CA ASP A 56 -10.16 -16.94 8.39
C ASP A 56 -8.78 -17.07 7.75
N PHE A 57 -7.84 -16.19 8.11
CA PHE A 57 -6.49 -16.14 7.55
C PHE A 57 -5.37 -16.33 8.56
N GLY A 58 -5.69 -16.44 9.85
CA GLY A 58 -4.71 -16.65 10.92
C GLY A 58 -3.76 -15.46 11.09
N VAL A 59 -4.20 -14.25 10.76
CA VAL A 59 -3.39 -13.03 10.91
C VAL A 59 -3.37 -12.61 12.37
N GLU A 60 -2.30 -12.95 13.08
CA GLU A 60 -2.10 -12.57 14.49
C GLU A 60 -1.45 -11.19 14.62
N ARG A 61 -0.84 -10.68 13.55
CA ARG A 61 -0.01 -9.48 13.60
C ARG A 61 -0.11 -8.67 12.31
N HIS A 62 -0.12 -7.35 12.49
CA HIS A 62 0.11 -6.37 11.42
C HIS A 62 1.40 -5.61 11.74
N TRP A 63 2.22 -5.33 10.74
CA TRP A 63 3.49 -4.63 10.93
C TRP A 63 3.31 -3.12 11.03
N HIS A 64 2.20 -2.58 10.52
CA HIS A 64 1.75 -1.21 10.73
C HIS A 64 0.29 -1.15 11.20
N ARG A 65 -0.18 0.05 11.52
CA ARG A 65 -1.58 0.30 11.89
C ARG A 65 -2.51 -0.02 10.72
N ARG A 66 -3.57 -0.76 10.98
CA ARG A 66 -4.65 -0.96 10.01
C ARG A 66 -5.36 0.37 9.77
N ILE A 67 -5.68 0.66 8.53
CA ILE A 67 -6.28 1.93 8.13
C ILE A 67 -7.56 1.66 7.33
N VAL A 68 -8.65 2.28 7.78
CA VAL A 68 -9.87 2.45 7.02
C VAL A 68 -10.16 3.94 6.98
N ARG A 69 -10.32 4.49 5.79
CA ARG A 69 -10.60 5.91 5.58
C ARG A 69 -11.75 6.06 4.59
N SER A 70 -12.66 6.99 4.85
CA SER A 70 -13.82 7.24 4.00
C SER A 70 -14.02 8.74 3.72
N GLY A 71 -14.61 9.07 2.58
CA GLY A 71 -14.89 10.44 2.18
C GLY A 71 -13.70 11.40 2.35
N PRO A 72 -13.84 12.54 3.07
CA PRO A 72 -12.73 13.48 3.28
C PRO A 72 -11.51 12.88 4.00
N ASN A 73 -11.68 11.84 4.83
CA ASN A 73 -10.55 11.17 5.48
C ASN A 73 -9.64 10.45 4.47
N THR A 74 -10.10 10.17 3.27
CA THR A 74 -9.28 9.59 2.19
C THR A 74 -8.20 10.53 1.67
N LEU A 75 -8.22 11.79 2.05
CA LEU A 75 -7.18 12.79 1.74
C LEU A 75 -5.96 12.70 2.67
N THR A 76 -6.09 11.96 3.78
CA THR A 76 -5.03 11.82 4.79
C THR A 76 -4.11 10.66 4.47
N THR A 77 -2.89 10.72 5.00
CA THR A 77 -1.87 9.68 4.87
C THR A 77 -1.83 8.76 6.08
N ALA A 78 -1.02 7.70 6.05
CA ALA A 78 -0.87 6.76 7.16
C ALA A 78 -0.38 7.42 8.46
N SER A 79 0.35 8.55 8.38
CA SER A 79 0.84 9.29 9.55
C SER A 79 -0.23 10.14 10.25
N ASP A 80 -1.36 10.37 9.60
CA ASP A 80 -2.42 11.23 10.11
C ASP A 80 -3.39 10.46 11.01
N TYR A 81 -4.08 11.19 11.90
CA TYR A 81 -5.06 10.66 12.84
C TYR A 81 -6.35 11.49 12.78
N PRO A 82 -7.08 11.46 11.65
CA PRO A 82 -8.35 12.15 11.56
C PRO A 82 -9.40 11.55 12.53
N ASP A 83 -10.40 12.35 12.88
CA ASP A 83 -11.54 11.86 13.63
C ASP A 83 -12.27 10.75 12.85
N VAL A 84 -12.67 9.71 13.58
CA VAL A 84 -13.47 8.59 13.02
C VAL A 84 -14.81 9.11 12.56
N ARG A 85 -15.19 8.78 11.34
CA ARG A 85 -16.49 9.19 10.77
C ARG A 85 -17.39 8.00 10.43
N VAL A 86 -18.66 8.29 10.24
CA VAL A 86 -19.60 7.35 9.64
C VAL A 86 -19.44 7.39 8.13
N ILE A 87 -19.36 6.24 7.51
CA ILE A 87 -19.25 6.08 6.04
C ILE A 87 -20.60 6.47 5.42
N GLU A 88 -20.55 7.36 4.43
CA GLU A 88 -21.73 7.82 3.71
C GLU A 88 -22.00 7.00 2.43
N PRO A 89 -23.22 7.00 1.89
CA PRO A 89 -23.60 6.16 0.75
C PRO A 89 -22.79 6.37 -0.54
N ASP A 90 -22.27 7.58 -0.75
CA ASP A 90 -21.48 7.94 -1.94
C ASP A 90 -19.99 8.10 -1.67
N ASP A 91 -19.50 7.66 -0.51
CA ASP A 91 -18.07 7.79 -0.18
C ASP A 91 -17.19 6.90 -1.04
N THR A 92 -15.96 7.37 -1.30
CA THR A 92 -14.83 6.46 -1.47
C THR A 92 -14.38 5.97 -0.11
N VAL A 93 -14.03 4.68 -0.02
CA VAL A 93 -13.45 4.08 1.18
C VAL A 93 -12.17 3.38 0.77
N TYR A 94 -11.05 3.68 1.39
CA TYR A 94 -9.88 2.85 1.23
C TYR A 94 -9.55 2.06 2.50
N VAL A 95 -9.01 0.89 2.29
CA VAL A 95 -8.49 -0.01 3.31
C VAL A 95 -7.03 -0.27 2.99
N ASP A 96 -6.18 -0.13 4.00
CA ASP A 96 -4.74 -0.33 3.92
C ASP A 96 -4.32 -1.22 5.11
N LEU A 97 -3.72 -2.37 4.80
CA LEU A 97 -3.44 -3.44 5.75
C LEU A 97 -2.05 -4.02 5.52
N GLY A 98 -1.28 -4.10 6.60
CA GLY A 98 0.03 -4.72 6.64
C GLY A 98 0.05 -6.07 7.38
N PRO A 99 -0.65 -7.13 6.93
CA PRO A 99 -0.64 -8.41 7.62
C PRO A 99 0.73 -9.09 7.53
N VAL A 100 1.10 -9.79 8.60
CA VAL A 100 2.29 -10.65 8.62
C VAL A 100 1.85 -12.09 8.52
N PHE A 101 2.31 -12.78 7.49
CA PHE A 101 2.10 -14.21 7.31
C PHE A 101 3.39 -14.97 7.60
N GLU A 102 3.36 -15.83 8.63
CA GLU A 102 4.56 -16.50 9.12
C GLU A 102 5.61 -15.49 9.59
N ALA A 103 6.63 -15.22 8.80
CA ALA A 103 7.66 -14.22 9.08
C ALA A 103 7.70 -13.10 8.00
N TRP A 104 6.74 -13.05 7.07
CA TRP A 104 6.80 -12.17 5.91
C TRP A 104 5.71 -11.11 5.95
N GLU A 105 6.13 -9.87 5.72
CA GLU A 105 5.24 -8.74 5.61
C GLU A 105 4.52 -8.76 4.26
N ALA A 106 3.21 -8.56 4.27
CA ALA A 106 2.48 -8.08 3.11
C ALA A 106 2.05 -6.65 3.37
N ASP A 107 1.87 -5.89 2.29
CA ASP A 107 1.30 -4.57 2.35
C ASP A 107 0.39 -4.34 1.17
N ILE A 108 -0.85 -4.01 1.48
CA ILE A 108 -1.91 -4.05 0.49
C ILE A 108 -2.95 -3.00 0.77
N GLY A 109 -3.18 -2.14 -0.22
CA GLY A 109 -4.20 -1.11 -0.19
C GLY A 109 -5.21 -1.26 -1.33
N ARG A 110 -6.50 -1.04 -1.03
CA ARG A 110 -7.58 -1.05 -2.03
C ARG A 110 -8.63 0.00 -1.70
N THR A 111 -9.16 0.64 -2.74
CA THR A 111 -10.23 1.64 -2.63
C THR A 111 -11.52 1.15 -3.26
N TYR A 112 -12.63 1.50 -2.65
CA TYR A 112 -13.99 1.19 -3.04
C TYR A 112 -14.79 2.48 -3.25
N ALA A 113 -15.64 2.53 -4.27
CA ALA A 113 -16.67 3.54 -4.43
C ALA A 113 -18.01 2.90 -4.05
N LEU A 114 -18.66 3.39 -2.99
CA LEU A 114 -19.89 2.75 -2.49
C LEU A 114 -21.11 3.08 -3.34
N GLY A 115 -21.21 4.33 -3.81
CA GLY A 115 -22.35 4.78 -4.58
C GLY A 115 -22.15 4.77 -6.10
N GLU A 116 -23.00 5.54 -6.77
CA GLU A 116 -23.03 5.65 -8.24
C GLU A 116 -22.27 6.88 -8.77
N ALA A 117 -21.64 7.68 -7.90
CA ALA A 117 -20.94 8.90 -8.28
C ALA A 117 -19.82 8.59 -9.30
N ALA A 118 -19.98 9.16 -10.50
CA ALA A 118 -19.13 8.82 -11.65
C ALA A 118 -17.65 9.21 -11.43
N ASP A 119 -17.40 10.32 -10.73
CA ASP A 119 -16.06 10.79 -10.38
C ASP A 119 -15.32 9.85 -9.42
N ARG A 120 -16.01 9.33 -8.41
CA ARG A 120 -15.47 8.37 -7.44
C ARG A 120 -15.14 7.03 -8.09
N ARG A 121 -16.04 6.55 -8.93
CA ARG A 121 -15.81 5.33 -9.73
C ARG A 121 -14.64 5.50 -10.72
N ALA A 122 -14.52 6.70 -11.33
CA ALA A 122 -13.40 7.01 -12.21
C ALA A 122 -12.08 7.01 -11.46
N LEU A 123 -12.02 7.54 -10.23
CA LEU A 123 -10.83 7.50 -9.37
C LEU A 123 -10.44 6.05 -9.05
N VAL A 124 -11.39 5.25 -8.56
CA VAL A 124 -11.14 3.83 -8.23
C VAL A 124 -10.62 3.06 -9.44
N ALA A 125 -11.19 3.30 -10.63
CA ALA A 125 -10.73 2.67 -11.86
C ALA A 125 -9.37 3.20 -12.35
N ALA A 126 -8.96 4.41 -11.95
CA ALA A 126 -7.66 4.99 -12.32
C ALA A 126 -6.51 4.42 -11.48
N LEU A 127 -6.74 4.11 -10.20
CA LEU A 127 -5.73 3.66 -9.25
C LEU A 127 -4.89 2.49 -9.77
N PRO A 128 -5.45 1.32 -10.14
CA PRO A 128 -4.64 0.22 -10.65
C PRO A 128 -3.95 0.54 -11.98
N ARG A 129 -4.55 1.37 -12.84
CA ARG A 129 -3.93 1.77 -14.11
C ARG A 129 -2.70 2.66 -13.92
N VAL A 130 -2.76 3.59 -12.95
CA VAL A 130 -1.62 4.43 -12.59
C VAL A 130 -0.55 3.57 -11.93
N PHE A 131 -0.92 2.64 -11.06
CA PHE A 131 0.00 1.67 -10.47
C PHE A 131 0.74 0.87 -11.54
N ASP A 132 0.03 0.28 -12.49
CA ASP A 132 0.60 -0.52 -13.58
C ASP A 132 1.53 0.31 -14.48
N ASP A 133 1.22 1.61 -14.69
CA ASP A 133 2.07 2.52 -15.46
C ASP A 133 3.40 2.78 -14.73
N VAL A 134 3.35 3.07 -13.45
CA VAL A 134 4.53 3.31 -12.60
C VAL A 134 5.37 2.03 -12.46
N GLN A 135 4.74 0.88 -12.22
CA GLN A 135 5.42 -0.41 -12.14
C GLN A 135 6.15 -0.77 -13.44
N ARG A 136 5.52 -0.58 -14.61
CA ARG A 136 6.18 -0.79 -15.90
C ARG A 136 7.39 0.12 -16.09
N HIS A 137 7.28 1.38 -15.68
CA HIS A 137 8.40 2.32 -15.74
C HIS A 137 9.56 1.88 -14.86
N PHE A 138 9.27 1.44 -13.63
CA PHE A 138 10.29 0.87 -12.73
C PHE A 138 11.01 -0.32 -13.37
N HIS A 139 10.27 -1.26 -13.96
CA HIS A 139 10.88 -2.44 -14.59
C HIS A 139 11.68 -2.11 -15.85
N ALA A 140 11.31 -1.06 -16.58
CA ALA A 140 12.03 -0.60 -17.76
C ALA A 140 13.27 0.23 -17.44
N SER A 141 13.48 0.65 -16.19
CA SER A 141 14.52 1.59 -15.76
C SER A 141 15.42 0.95 -14.69
N PRO A 142 16.48 0.19 -15.06
CA PRO A 142 17.28 -0.57 -14.10
C PRO A 142 17.93 0.26 -12.99
N ASP A 143 18.37 1.48 -13.34
CA ASP A 143 19.10 2.37 -12.43
C ASP A 143 18.23 3.45 -11.78
N ILE A 144 16.89 3.33 -11.88
CA ILE A 144 15.97 4.33 -11.36
C ILE A 144 16.16 4.54 -9.86
N THR A 145 16.19 5.80 -9.46
CA THR A 145 16.22 6.22 -8.05
C THR A 145 14.82 6.33 -7.47
N GLY A 146 14.71 6.30 -6.13
CA GLY A 146 13.42 6.52 -5.48
C GLY A 146 12.84 7.90 -5.79
N ALA A 147 13.69 8.94 -5.94
CA ALA A 147 13.27 10.28 -6.31
C ALA A 147 12.69 10.34 -7.73
N GLU A 148 13.33 9.66 -8.69
CA GLU A 148 12.84 9.60 -10.08
C GLU A 148 11.52 8.83 -10.18
N LEU A 149 11.40 7.70 -9.48
CA LEU A 149 10.15 6.93 -9.49
C LEU A 149 9.01 7.71 -8.82
N TYR A 150 9.29 8.44 -7.72
CA TYR A 150 8.32 9.33 -7.09
C TYR A 150 7.83 10.43 -8.07
N ALA A 151 8.76 11.11 -8.74
CA ALA A 151 8.41 12.13 -9.74
C ALA A 151 7.61 11.53 -10.91
N TYR A 152 7.95 10.31 -11.34
CA TYR A 152 7.18 9.61 -12.37
C TYR A 152 5.75 9.29 -11.91
N ALA A 153 5.57 8.84 -10.66
CA ALA A 153 4.26 8.56 -10.09
C ALA A 153 3.38 9.82 -10.04
N GLN A 154 3.95 10.98 -9.66
CA GLN A 154 3.25 12.27 -9.71
C GLN A 154 2.80 12.60 -11.13
N GLY A 155 3.69 12.51 -12.12
CA GLY A 155 3.34 12.75 -13.52
C GLY A 155 2.34 11.74 -14.09
N ALA A 156 2.36 10.49 -13.62
CA ALA A 156 1.38 9.47 -14.01
C ALA A 156 -0.03 9.80 -13.47
N ALA A 157 -0.12 10.27 -12.23
CA ALA A 157 -1.38 10.75 -11.64
C ALA A 157 -1.94 11.95 -12.45
N GLU A 158 -1.10 12.94 -12.77
CA GLU A 158 -1.50 14.10 -13.56
C GLU A 158 -1.99 13.71 -14.97
N ARG A 159 -1.30 12.81 -15.66
CA ARG A 159 -1.74 12.28 -16.97
C ARG A 159 -3.08 11.55 -16.88
N ALA A 160 -3.38 10.95 -15.74
CA ALA A 160 -4.66 10.30 -15.49
C ALA A 160 -5.77 11.27 -15.05
N GLY A 161 -5.46 12.57 -14.90
CA GLY A 161 -6.42 13.62 -14.51
C GLY A 161 -6.60 13.76 -12.99
N TRP A 162 -5.65 13.24 -12.19
CA TRP A 162 -5.69 13.26 -10.72
C TRP A 162 -4.47 13.96 -10.13
N VAL A 163 -4.55 14.33 -8.86
CA VAL A 163 -3.41 14.84 -8.09
C VAL A 163 -2.82 13.69 -7.29
N PHE A 164 -1.50 13.56 -7.27
CA PHE A 164 -0.83 12.62 -6.36
C PHE A 164 -0.89 13.14 -4.93
N GLY A 165 -1.47 12.37 -4.01
CA GLY A 165 -1.74 12.79 -2.64
C GLY A 165 -0.68 12.36 -1.62
N GLY A 166 0.17 11.39 -1.97
CA GLY A 166 1.15 10.80 -1.05
C GLY A 166 2.42 11.62 -0.88
N ALA A 167 2.96 11.68 0.33
CA ALA A 167 4.31 12.21 0.59
C ALA A 167 5.41 11.24 0.14
N ILE A 168 5.08 9.96 0.01
CA ILE A 168 5.89 8.89 -0.56
C ILE A 168 5.07 8.17 -1.63
N ALA A 169 5.70 7.41 -2.49
CA ALA A 169 5.07 6.49 -3.43
C ALA A 169 5.41 5.03 -3.12
N GLY A 170 5.74 4.74 -1.86
CA GLY A 170 6.05 3.40 -1.39
C GLY A 170 7.27 3.32 -0.50
N HIS A 171 7.56 2.13 -0.03
CA HIS A 171 8.63 1.86 0.93
C HIS A 171 9.16 0.44 0.81
N LEU A 172 10.20 0.13 1.59
CA LEU A 172 10.75 -1.23 1.71
C LEU A 172 9.77 -2.17 2.41
N VAL A 173 9.83 -3.43 2.01
CA VAL A 173 9.12 -4.55 2.62
C VAL A 173 10.06 -5.73 2.77
N GLY A 174 9.82 -6.62 3.72
CA GLY A 174 10.72 -7.74 3.94
C GLY A 174 10.23 -8.78 4.93
N GLU A 175 11.21 -9.44 5.53
CA GLU A 175 10.99 -10.32 6.66
C GLU A 175 10.65 -9.48 7.91
N PHE A 176 9.61 -9.87 8.63
CA PHE A 176 9.15 -9.12 9.81
C PHE A 176 10.12 -9.32 11.00
N SER A 177 10.55 -8.29 11.69
CA SER A 177 10.35 -6.87 11.34
C SER A 177 11.56 -6.41 10.53
N HIS A 178 11.33 -5.83 9.37
CA HIS A 178 12.44 -5.28 8.61
C HIS A 178 13.08 -4.11 9.38
N ALA A 179 14.40 -4.15 9.51
CA ALA A 179 15.12 -3.14 10.27
C ALA A 179 15.50 -1.94 9.40
N THR A 180 15.36 -0.74 9.97
CA THR A 180 15.98 0.46 9.37
C THR A 180 17.36 0.66 10.01
N TRP A 181 18.40 0.62 9.19
CA TRP A 181 19.77 0.76 9.65
C TRP A 181 20.23 2.23 9.67
N PRO A 182 21.18 2.59 10.55
CA PRO A 182 21.77 3.92 10.54
C PRO A 182 22.31 4.27 9.15
N GLY A 183 21.99 5.48 8.66
CA GLY A 183 22.38 5.94 7.32
C GLY A 183 21.46 5.52 6.16
N GLU A 184 20.49 4.66 6.40
CA GLU A 184 19.54 4.21 5.36
C GLU A 184 18.17 4.87 5.41
N ARG A 185 17.99 5.86 6.30
CA ARG A 185 16.69 6.52 6.49
C ARG A 185 16.06 7.02 5.19
N ASP A 186 16.87 7.65 4.34
CA ASP A 186 16.38 8.24 3.08
C ASP A 186 16.22 7.20 1.97
N ARG A 187 16.85 6.03 2.10
CA ARG A 187 16.83 4.93 1.14
C ARG A 187 15.65 3.96 1.34
N LYS A 188 14.84 4.13 2.36
CA LYS A 188 13.75 3.21 2.71
C LYS A 188 12.40 3.53 2.07
N ALA A 189 12.25 4.68 1.43
CA ALA A 189 11.01 5.12 0.81
C ALA A 189 11.23 5.60 -0.64
N ILE A 190 10.18 5.53 -1.43
CA ILE A 190 10.10 6.10 -2.77
C ILE A 190 9.63 7.54 -2.60
N TRP A 191 10.58 8.47 -2.54
CA TRP A 191 10.35 9.87 -2.20
C TRP A 191 11.50 10.76 -2.71
N PRO A 192 11.33 12.11 -2.72
CA PRO A 192 12.32 13.01 -3.32
C PRO A 192 13.73 12.95 -2.72
N ALA A 193 13.88 12.54 -1.46
CA ALA A 193 15.20 12.44 -0.83
C ALA A 193 15.94 11.13 -1.15
N ASN A 194 15.29 10.13 -1.73
CA ASN A 194 15.93 8.89 -2.13
C ASN A 194 16.58 9.01 -3.52
N VAL A 195 17.80 9.52 -3.55
CA VAL A 195 18.60 9.74 -4.77
C VAL A 195 19.47 8.55 -5.17
N TRP A 196 19.32 7.42 -4.53
CA TRP A 196 20.06 6.18 -4.80
C TRP A 196 19.26 5.25 -5.71
N PRO A 197 19.93 4.44 -6.54
CA PRO A 197 19.29 3.37 -7.31
C PRO A 197 18.49 2.45 -6.39
N MET A 198 17.23 2.19 -6.72
CA MET A 198 16.36 1.37 -5.89
C MET A 198 16.79 -0.10 -5.83
N ARG A 199 17.58 -0.55 -6.83
CA ARG A 199 18.13 -1.91 -6.89
C ARG A 199 19.50 -2.07 -6.24
N ASP A 200 20.06 -1.00 -5.68
CA ASP A 200 21.26 -1.13 -4.85
C ASP A 200 21.00 -2.10 -3.72
N PRO A 201 21.90 -3.01 -3.41
CA PRO A 201 21.71 -3.95 -2.30
C PRO A 201 21.60 -3.23 -0.95
N ASP A 202 21.04 -3.91 0.03
CA ASP A 202 21.04 -3.46 1.43
C ASP A 202 22.48 -3.61 2.02
N HIS A 203 22.65 -3.20 3.29
CA HIS A 203 23.93 -3.28 4.00
C HIS A 203 24.45 -4.71 4.22
N LEU A 204 23.60 -5.74 3.99
CA LEU A 204 24.00 -7.16 4.00
C LEU A 204 24.26 -7.73 2.60
N GLY A 205 24.17 -6.87 1.57
CA GLY A 205 24.36 -7.28 0.17
C GLY A 205 23.15 -7.98 -0.43
N ARG A 206 21.96 -7.85 0.17
CA ARG A 206 20.72 -8.50 -0.28
C ARG A 206 19.90 -7.55 -1.15
N GLU A 207 19.09 -8.12 -2.05
CA GLU A 207 18.12 -7.36 -2.86
C GLU A 207 17.11 -6.63 -1.97
N ARG A 208 16.74 -5.40 -2.37
CA ARG A 208 15.67 -4.63 -1.72
C ARG A 208 14.36 -4.93 -2.41
N HIS A 209 13.34 -5.22 -1.60
CA HIS A 209 11.96 -5.39 -2.08
C HIS A 209 11.13 -4.16 -1.70
N TRP A 210 10.27 -3.77 -2.60
CA TRP A 210 9.53 -2.52 -2.49
C TRP A 210 8.03 -2.75 -2.59
N ILE A 211 7.30 -1.96 -1.83
CA ILE A 211 5.89 -1.70 -2.03
C ILE A 211 5.76 -0.43 -2.88
N LEU A 212 4.85 -0.43 -3.83
CA LEU A 212 4.45 0.76 -4.56
C LEU A 212 3.07 1.20 -4.06
N GLU A 213 2.97 2.48 -3.69
CA GLU A 213 1.75 3.13 -3.21
C GLU A 213 1.30 4.20 -4.21
N ILE A 214 0.04 4.16 -4.60
CA ILE A 214 -0.59 5.18 -5.43
C ILE A 214 -1.74 5.79 -4.63
N HIS A 215 -1.57 7.03 -4.21
CA HIS A 215 -2.60 7.84 -3.57
C HIS A 215 -3.06 8.92 -4.56
N LEU A 216 -4.28 8.79 -5.07
CA LEU A 216 -4.90 9.77 -5.96
C LEU A 216 -5.94 10.59 -5.20
N VAL A 217 -5.96 11.90 -5.46
CA VAL A 217 -6.96 12.81 -4.91
C VAL A 217 -7.57 13.64 -6.04
N ASP A 218 -8.82 14.07 -5.88
CA ASP A 218 -9.46 14.96 -6.81
C ASP A 218 -8.84 16.39 -6.77
N ALA A 219 -8.98 17.14 -7.85
CA ALA A 219 -8.38 18.48 -7.96
C ALA A 219 -8.92 19.47 -6.91
N ALA A 220 -10.17 19.31 -6.47
CA ALA A 220 -10.78 20.12 -5.41
C ALA A 220 -10.39 19.65 -4.00
N ARG A 221 -9.66 18.52 -3.88
CA ARG A 221 -9.26 17.88 -2.62
C ARG A 221 -10.45 17.61 -1.69
N THR A 222 -11.48 16.98 -2.22
CA THR A 222 -12.70 16.62 -1.48
C THR A 222 -12.77 15.12 -1.15
N PHE A 223 -12.13 14.28 -1.96
CA PHE A 223 -11.99 12.85 -1.74
C PHE A 223 -10.72 12.32 -2.42
N GLY A 224 -10.33 11.13 -2.06
CA GLY A 224 -9.20 10.44 -2.64
C GLY A 224 -9.37 8.93 -2.65
N GLY A 225 -8.30 8.24 -2.98
CA GLY A 225 -8.22 6.78 -2.91
C GLY A 225 -6.78 6.32 -2.95
N PHE A 226 -6.58 5.10 -2.49
CA PHE A 226 -5.28 4.49 -2.26
C PHE A 226 -5.23 3.09 -2.87
N TYR A 227 -4.11 2.75 -3.46
CA TYR A 227 -3.84 1.43 -4.02
C TYR A 227 -2.39 1.05 -3.82
N GLU A 228 -2.15 -0.14 -3.30
CA GLU A 228 -0.83 -0.55 -2.86
C GLU A 228 -0.59 -2.03 -3.10
N ARG A 229 0.62 -2.37 -3.58
CA ARG A 229 1.08 -3.73 -3.89
C ARG A 229 2.60 -3.82 -3.89
N LEU A 230 3.09 -5.06 -3.82
CA LEU A 230 4.49 -5.38 -4.12
C LEU A 230 4.85 -4.94 -5.54
N LEU A 231 6.00 -4.26 -5.66
CA LEU A 231 6.54 -3.70 -6.90
C LEU A 231 7.36 -4.72 -7.69
#